data_2e2ec9fb52b4b69047f54141890a86f6
#
_entry.id   2e2ec9fb52b4b69047f54141890a86f6
#
_cell.length_a   1.000
_cell.length_b   1.000
_cell.length_c   1.000
_cell.angle_alpha   90.00
_cell.angle_beta   90.00
_cell.angle_gamma   90.00
#
_symmetry.space_group_name_H-M   'P 1'
#
loop_
_entity.id
_entity.type
_entity.pdbx_description
1 polymer ?
#
loop_
_entity_poly.entity_id
_entity_poly.type
_entity_poly.pdbx_seq_one_letter_code
_entity_poly.pdbx_strand_id
1 'polypeptide(L)'
;MSQRLLALLLCLALTLAAFSPASAEEEERRFVAPELPADAIPYDESHPELLDADMLYARSAILIEADTGEVLFEKNADEIMYPASTTKIMTAYIALQMSDLDNDVVTVSQNAIDLVPEGYQKVPLVAGEQVPMLDLVSAMLVISGNEAANAIAEYLSGSVEAFAGLMNQTAQMLGCSEDTHFTNPSGVQDVSHYTTARDLSIIARAAMRDERFASIVRQTTYDMPATQKEDGSAGHPRRTLVGATRILDPSSEYYYPYATGVKTGFTIDAGYCFVGAASNGSIDLISVVLYDGDTRRYIDTKRLFEYGFTQIESISPESLYAEAPRVIDITGFSLDDEKHGELTLGIRAVDPEKDMTIIGNSATIDLLRENFSQVSSIEWTRAFQAPVNVGDVMGILTFYSENKGTAEYELVATRSIAAREDVPPTLAQIEAYTAADENPWPRFSWDDLVPPAALLLACFLLIRFVRRHRHKRARAPKIKPIKTKYLR
;
A
#
# COMPACT_ATOMS: atom_id res chain seq x y z
N MET A 1 -41.07 55.95 -50.36
CA MET A 1 -40.92 54.65 -49.72
C MET A 1 -41.98 54.54 -48.63
N SER A 2 -42.91 53.61 -48.73
CA SER A 2 -44.06 53.60 -47.81
C SER A 2 -43.63 53.11 -46.40
N GLN A 3 -44.24 53.66 -45.36
CA GLN A 3 -43.99 53.32 -43.95
C GLN A 3 -44.05 51.80 -43.69
N ARG A 4 -44.82 51.08 -44.54
CA ARG A 4 -44.91 49.60 -44.47
C ARG A 4 -43.63 48.91 -44.94
N LEU A 5 -42.89 49.46 -45.90
CA LEU A 5 -41.64 48.92 -46.42
C LEU A 5 -40.49 49.14 -45.40
N LEU A 6 -40.53 50.28 -44.68
CA LEU A 6 -39.56 50.58 -43.62
C LEU A 6 -39.77 49.66 -42.39
N ALA A 7 -41.03 49.39 -42.04
CA ALA A 7 -41.34 48.44 -40.94
C ALA A 7 -40.96 46.99 -41.27
N LEU A 8 -41.12 46.56 -42.54
CA LEU A 8 -40.72 45.22 -42.97
C LEU A 8 -39.19 45.05 -42.99
N LEU A 9 -38.46 46.12 -43.42
CA LEU A 9 -36.98 46.11 -43.39
C LEU A 9 -36.45 46.18 -41.95
N LEU A 10 -37.13 46.87 -41.04
CA LEU A 10 -36.74 46.88 -39.62
C LEU A 10 -37.02 45.51 -38.94
N CYS A 11 -38.13 44.85 -39.26
CA CYS A 11 -38.42 43.49 -38.75
C CYS A 11 -37.44 42.47 -39.33
N LEU A 12 -37.04 42.58 -40.61
CA LEU A 12 -36.06 41.70 -41.23
C LEU A 12 -34.64 41.92 -40.65
N ALA A 13 -34.28 43.17 -40.33
CA ALA A 13 -33.02 43.50 -39.68
C ALA A 13 -32.99 43.00 -38.22
N LEU A 14 -34.10 43.07 -37.49
CA LEU A 14 -34.22 42.52 -36.13
C LEU A 14 -34.22 41.00 -36.09
N THR A 15 -34.76 40.31 -37.12
CA THR A 15 -34.71 38.83 -37.20
C THR A 15 -33.35 38.35 -37.64
N LEU A 16 -32.60 39.10 -38.49
CA LEU A 16 -31.22 38.76 -38.84
C LEU A 16 -30.25 39.06 -37.70
N ALA A 17 -30.51 40.04 -36.82
CA ALA A 17 -29.71 40.29 -35.62
C ALA A 17 -29.94 39.23 -34.51
N ALA A 18 -31.10 38.51 -34.51
CA ALA A 18 -31.38 37.45 -33.61
C ALA A 18 -30.78 36.07 -34.05
N PHE A 19 -30.28 35.97 -35.30
CA PHE A 19 -29.56 34.81 -35.84
C PHE A 19 -28.10 35.14 -36.15
N SER A 20 -27.46 36.00 -35.34
CA SER A 20 -26.02 35.86 -35.22
C SER A 20 -25.80 34.50 -34.54
N PRO A 21 -25.13 33.52 -35.17
CA PRO A 21 -24.60 32.44 -34.40
C PRO A 21 -23.72 33.12 -33.35
N ALA A 22 -24.09 33.00 -32.07
CA ALA A 22 -23.11 33.13 -31.06
C ALA A 22 -22.05 32.05 -31.44
N SER A 23 -21.00 32.50 -32.10
CA SER A 23 -19.74 31.80 -32.01
C SER A 23 -19.36 31.91 -30.52
N ALA A 24 -19.98 31.07 -29.70
CA ALA A 24 -19.25 30.55 -28.56
C ALA A 24 -18.02 29.95 -29.22
N GLU A 25 -16.91 30.66 -29.21
CA GLU A 25 -15.61 30.04 -29.22
C GLU A 25 -15.75 29.01 -28.13
N GLU A 26 -15.93 27.73 -28.52
CA GLU A 26 -15.60 26.62 -27.64
C GLU A 26 -14.13 26.87 -27.34
N GLU A 27 -13.88 27.54 -26.23
CA GLU A 27 -12.54 27.67 -25.66
C GLU A 27 -12.11 26.21 -25.51
N GLU A 28 -11.22 25.78 -26.41
CA GLU A 28 -10.72 24.42 -26.48
C GLU A 28 -10.14 24.14 -25.09
N ARG A 29 -10.88 23.41 -24.25
CA ARG A 29 -10.47 23.11 -22.88
C ARG A 29 -9.11 22.44 -22.96
N ARG A 30 -8.08 23.11 -22.47
CA ARG A 30 -6.71 22.60 -22.42
C ARG A 30 -6.38 22.27 -20.97
N PHE A 31 -5.82 21.11 -20.79
CA PHE A 31 -5.22 20.76 -19.50
C PHE A 31 -4.06 21.72 -19.20
N VAL A 32 -4.05 22.28 -17.99
CA VAL A 32 -2.95 23.09 -17.47
C VAL A 32 -2.34 22.30 -16.31
N ALA A 33 -1.08 21.90 -16.49
CA ALA A 33 -0.36 21.17 -15.45
C ALA A 33 -0.17 22.06 -14.22
N PRO A 34 -0.34 21.53 -13.00
CA PRO A 34 -0.08 22.26 -11.78
C PRO A 34 1.42 22.62 -11.67
N GLU A 35 1.68 23.76 -11.05
CA GLU A 35 3.04 24.24 -10.75
C GLU A 35 3.28 24.18 -9.25
N LEU A 36 4.54 24.06 -8.84
CA LEU A 36 4.90 24.16 -7.43
C LEU A 36 4.65 25.59 -6.93
N PRO A 37 4.35 25.78 -5.62
CA PRO A 37 4.31 27.09 -5.01
C PRO A 37 5.61 27.88 -5.29
N ALA A 38 5.50 29.21 -5.46
CA ALA A 38 6.65 30.05 -5.81
C ALA A 38 7.74 30.08 -4.72
N ASP A 39 7.37 29.75 -3.49
CA ASP A 39 8.20 29.67 -2.29
C ASP A 39 8.48 28.21 -1.88
N ALA A 40 8.10 27.21 -2.68
CA ALA A 40 8.39 25.81 -2.40
C ALA A 40 9.91 25.59 -2.29
N ILE A 41 10.30 24.85 -1.27
CA ILE A 41 11.68 24.38 -1.10
C ILE A 41 11.94 23.33 -2.19
N PRO A 42 13.04 23.42 -2.96
CA PRO A 42 13.38 22.38 -3.92
C PRO A 42 13.58 21.00 -3.24
N TYR A 43 13.07 19.95 -3.88
CA TYR A 43 13.32 18.59 -3.42
C TYR A 43 14.82 18.26 -3.50
N ASP A 44 15.37 17.72 -2.41
CA ASP A 44 16.75 17.26 -2.33
C ASP A 44 16.80 15.73 -2.41
N GLU A 45 17.29 15.19 -3.53
CA GLU A 45 17.41 13.73 -3.74
C GLU A 45 18.38 13.06 -2.76
N SER A 46 19.28 13.81 -2.10
CA SER A 46 20.17 13.26 -1.07
C SER A 46 19.53 13.17 0.31
N HIS A 47 18.38 13.81 0.51
CA HIS A 47 17.60 13.82 1.74
C HIS A 47 16.11 13.56 1.46
N PRO A 48 15.75 12.37 0.92
CA PRO A 48 14.37 12.04 0.58
C PRO A 48 13.43 12.03 1.79
N GLU A 49 13.97 11.85 3.00
CA GLU A 49 13.20 11.89 4.26
C GLU A 49 12.62 13.28 4.58
N LEU A 50 13.07 14.31 3.90
CA LEU A 50 12.58 15.69 4.07
C LEU A 50 11.47 16.05 3.07
N LEU A 51 10.86 15.07 2.39
CA LEU A 51 9.78 15.34 1.45
C LEU A 51 8.61 16.06 2.13
N ASP A 52 8.19 17.18 1.52
CA ASP A 52 7.02 17.95 1.93
C ASP A 52 5.98 18.01 0.80
N ALA A 53 4.72 18.25 1.15
CA ALA A 53 3.61 18.31 0.21
C ALA A 53 3.82 19.38 -0.90
N ASP A 54 4.45 20.52 -0.55
CA ASP A 54 4.72 21.58 -1.50
C ASP A 54 5.85 21.25 -2.47
N MET A 55 6.55 20.13 -2.28
CA MET A 55 7.55 19.60 -3.20
C MET A 55 6.95 18.68 -4.28
N LEU A 56 5.66 18.34 -4.19
CA LEU A 56 4.95 17.53 -5.18
C LEU A 56 4.13 18.42 -6.10
N TYR A 57 4.17 18.16 -7.42
CA TYR A 57 3.35 18.83 -8.44
C TYR A 57 1.89 18.37 -8.37
N ALA A 58 1.64 17.11 -8.06
CA ALA A 58 0.30 16.56 -7.99
C ALA A 58 -0.61 17.35 -7.04
N ARG A 59 -1.86 17.56 -7.46
CA ARG A 59 -2.87 18.22 -6.63
C ARG A 59 -3.28 17.37 -5.44
N SER A 60 -3.41 16.06 -5.65
CA SER A 60 -3.69 15.09 -4.61
C SER A 60 -2.72 13.92 -4.72
N ALA A 61 -2.18 13.47 -3.60
CA ALA A 61 -1.26 12.34 -3.53
C ALA A 61 -1.38 11.59 -2.22
N ILE A 62 -1.06 10.30 -2.25
CA ILE A 62 -0.91 9.45 -1.08
C ILE A 62 0.17 8.41 -1.33
N LEU A 63 0.87 8.02 -0.27
CA LEU A 63 1.76 6.87 -0.22
C LEU A 63 1.37 6.00 0.95
N ILE A 64 1.23 4.71 0.71
CA ILE A 64 0.96 3.70 1.74
C ILE A 64 1.99 2.58 1.70
N GLU A 65 2.20 1.96 2.84
CA GLU A 65 2.82 0.64 2.91
C GLU A 65 1.78 -0.42 2.51
N ALA A 66 2.16 -1.35 1.62
CA ALA A 66 1.20 -2.20 0.94
C ALA A 66 0.62 -3.32 1.83
N ASP A 67 1.39 -3.87 2.76
CA ASP A 67 0.95 -4.97 3.62
C ASP A 67 -0.01 -4.50 4.70
N THR A 68 0.34 -3.43 5.41
CA THR A 68 -0.42 -2.90 6.53
C THR A 68 -1.50 -1.91 6.10
N GLY A 69 -1.25 -1.15 5.03
CA GLY A 69 -2.05 -0.01 4.61
C GLY A 69 -1.73 1.26 5.41
N GLU A 70 -0.62 1.26 6.16
CA GLU A 70 -0.16 2.46 6.88
C GLU A 70 0.09 3.60 5.89
N VAL A 71 -0.47 4.77 6.20
CA VAL A 71 -0.25 5.98 5.40
C VAL A 71 1.07 6.61 5.81
N LEU A 72 2.00 6.70 4.87
CA LEU A 72 3.32 7.26 5.09
C LEU A 72 3.42 8.72 4.70
N PHE A 73 2.65 9.10 3.68
CA PHE A 73 2.59 10.47 3.17
C PHE A 73 1.23 10.75 2.58
N GLU A 74 0.74 11.98 2.75
CA GLU A 74 -0.49 12.42 2.12
C GLU A 74 -0.46 13.92 1.77
N LYS A 75 -1.07 14.25 0.64
CA LYS A 75 -1.34 15.61 0.17
C LYS A 75 -2.75 15.63 -0.38
N ASN A 76 -3.69 16.34 0.27
CA ASN A 76 -5.09 16.43 -0.14
C ASN A 76 -5.70 15.06 -0.51
N ALA A 77 -5.35 14.00 0.25
CA ALA A 77 -5.65 12.61 -0.11
C ALA A 77 -7.15 12.31 -0.19
N ASP A 78 -7.97 13.10 0.50
CA ASP A 78 -9.43 12.98 0.55
C ASP A 78 -10.15 13.98 -0.39
N GLU A 79 -9.41 14.72 -1.22
CA GLU A 79 -10.00 15.59 -2.21
C GLU A 79 -10.64 14.76 -3.34
N ILE A 80 -11.90 15.09 -3.69
CA ILE A 80 -12.62 14.43 -4.79
C ILE A 80 -11.96 14.79 -6.11
N MET A 81 -11.52 13.77 -6.86
CA MET A 81 -10.78 13.89 -8.10
C MET A 81 -11.33 12.94 -9.17
N TYR A 82 -11.08 13.24 -10.43
CA TYR A 82 -11.37 12.33 -11.52
C TYR A 82 -10.23 11.31 -11.68
N PRO A 83 -10.53 9.99 -11.65
CA PRO A 83 -9.48 8.95 -11.73
C PRO A 83 -8.95 8.70 -13.15
N ALA A 84 -9.69 9.08 -14.18
CA ALA A 84 -9.41 8.65 -15.56
C ALA A 84 -9.20 7.13 -15.63
N SER A 85 -8.29 6.65 -16.46
CA SER A 85 -8.04 5.21 -16.67
C SER A 85 -7.45 4.45 -15.47
N THR A 86 -7.13 5.12 -14.33
CA THR A 86 -6.79 4.39 -13.11
C THR A 86 -7.99 3.61 -12.55
N THR A 87 -9.21 3.97 -12.94
CA THR A 87 -10.47 3.19 -12.76
C THR A 87 -10.31 1.71 -13.12
N LYS A 88 -9.51 1.40 -14.14
CA LYS A 88 -9.33 0.02 -14.64
C LYS A 88 -8.71 -0.92 -13.61
N ILE A 89 -8.11 -0.39 -12.55
CA ILE A 89 -7.65 -1.18 -11.39
C ILE A 89 -8.85 -1.87 -10.72
N MET A 90 -9.94 -1.13 -10.49
CA MET A 90 -11.18 -1.70 -9.93
C MET A 90 -11.81 -2.73 -10.89
N THR A 91 -11.84 -2.43 -12.18
CA THR A 91 -12.38 -3.36 -13.18
C THR A 91 -11.59 -4.65 -13.23
N ALA A 92 -10.26 -4.58 -13.19
CA ALA A 92 -9.40 -5.76 -13.15
C ALA A 92 -9.56 -6.52 -11.84
N TYR A 93 -9.61 -5.84 -10.69
CA TYR A 93 -9.85 -6.46 -9.40
C TYR A 93 -11.14 -7.30 -9.40
N ILE A 94 -12.24 -6.73 -9.90
CA ILE A 94 -13.52 -7.46 -10.01
C ILE A 94 -13.41 -8.65 -10.98
N ALA A 95 -12.76 -8.47 -12.13
CA ALA A 95 -12.56 -9.54 -13.09
C ALA A 95 -11.79 -10.72 -12.48
N LEU A 96 -10.72 -10.45 -11.73
CA LEU A 96 -9.93 -11.45 -11.03
C LEU A 96 -10.72 -12.23 -9.96
N GLN A 97 -11.70 -11.59 -9.33
CA GLN A 97 -12.52 -12.20 -8.29
C GLN A 97 -13.70 -13.00 -8.87
N MET A 98 -14.21 -12.64 -10.04
CA MET A 98 -15.47 -13.16 -10.56
C MET A 98 -15.34 -14.02 -11.84
N SER A 99 -14.13 -14.15 -12.40
CA SER A 99 -13.92 -14.95 -13.61
C SER A 99 -12.77 -15.94 -13.44
N ASP A 100 -12.79 -16.97 -14.28
CA ASP A 100 -11.65 -17.85 -14.50
C ASP A 100 -10.80 -17.26 -15.64
N LEU A 101 -9.71 -16.56 -15.28
CA LEU A 101 -8.86 -15.88 -16.27
C LEU A 101 -8.33 -16.82 -17.35
N ASP A 102 -8.08 -18.07 -17.00
CA ASP A 102 -7.44 -19.04 -17.90
C ASP A 102 -8.44 -19.72 -18.84
N ASN A 103 -9.72 -19.82 -18.42
CA ASN A 103 -10.72 -20.61 -19.17
C ASN A 103 -11.88 -19.77 -19.72
N ASP A 104 -12.17 -18.59 -19.15
CA ASP A 104 -13.27 -17.76 -19.65
C ASP A 104 -12.90 -17.10 -20.97
N VAL A 105 -13.83 -17.19 -21.95
CA VAL A 105 -13.72 -16.56 -23.26
C VAL A 105 -14.86 -15.56 -23.43
N VAL A 106 -14.52 -14.32 -23.70
CA VAL A 106 -15.49 -13.24 -23.87
C VAL A 106 -15.74 -12.99 -25.35
N THR A 107 -17.00 -12.99 -25.78
CA THR A 107 -17.38 -12.51 -27.10
C THR A 107 -17.56 -11.00 -27.04
N VAL A 108 -16.70 -10.26 -27.76
CA VAL A 108 -16.73 -8.79 -27.78
C VAL A 108 -17.97 -8.31 -28.52
N SER A 109 -18.81 -7.55 -27.86
CA SER A 109 -20.01 -6.96 -28.44
C SER A 109 -19.67 -5.72 -29.30
N GLN A 110 -20.56 -5.37 -30.25
CA GLN A 110 -20.45 -4.08 -30.93
C GLN A 110 -20.63 -2.92 -29.95
N ASN A 111 -21.50 -3.06 -28.96
CA ASN A 111 -21.76 -2.03 -27.93
C ASN A 111 -20.51 -1.70 -27.11
N ALA A 112 -19.72 -2.71 -26.69
CA ALA A 112 -18.47 -2.50 -25.96
C ALA A 112 -17.49 -1.60 -26.74
N ILE A 113 -17.49 -1.68 -28.07
CA ILE A 113 -16.65 -0.88 -28.97
C ILE A 113 -17.24 0.52 -29.15
N ASP A 114 -18.55 0.63 -29.40
CA ASP A 114 -19.25 1.88 -29.71
C ASP A 114 -19.30 2.83 -28.49
N LEU A 115 -19.30 2.29 -27.27
CA LEU A 115 -19.24 3.06 -26.03
C LEU A 115 -17.91 3.78 -25.82
N VAL A 116 -16.85 3.49 -26.60
CA VAL A 116 -15.58 4.18 -26.47
C VAL A 116 -15.56 5.42 -27.35
N PRO A 117 -15.51 6.63 -26.76
CA PRO A 117 -15.51 7.87 -27.54
C PRO A 117 -14.28 7.98 -28.43
N GLU A 118 -14.38 8.83 -29.47
CA GLU A 118 -13.23 9.15 -30.32
C GLU A 118 -12.09 9.79 -29.51
N GLY A 119 -10.84 9.46 -29.84
CA GLY A 119 -9.65 9.94 -29.15
C GLY A 119 -9.26 9.17 -27.89
N TYR A 120 -10.12 8.28 -27.37
CA TYR A 120 -9.77 7.41 -26.25
C TYR A 120 -8.97 6.18 -26.70
N GLN A 121 -8.11 5.67 -25.81
CA GLN A 121 -7.24 4.53 -26.07
C GLN A 121 -8.04 3.25 -26.35
N LYS A 122 -7.67 2.55 -27.42
CA LYS A 122 -8.29 1.28 -27.85
C LYS A 122 -7.25 0.18 -28.06
N VAL A 123 -7.67 -1.05 -27.79
CA VAL A 123 -7.08 -2.27 -28.33
C VAL A 123 -7.94 -2.61 -29.55
N PRO A 124 -7.55 -2.50 -30.77
CA PRO A 124 -8.49 -2.58 -31.90
C PRO A 124 -9.23 -3.94 -31.97
N LEU A 125 -10.16 -4.15 -31.04
CA LEU A 125 -11.07 -5.32 -31.00
C LEU A 125 -12.17 -5.15 -32.02
N VAL A 126 -12.70 -6.27 -32.51
CA VAL A 126 -13.82 -6.31 -33.47
C VAL A 126 -15.00 -7.07 -32.90
N ALA A 127 -16.21 -6.65 -33.26
CA ALA A 127 -17.43 -7.31 -32.81
C ALA A 127 -17.49 -8.80 -33.25
N GLY A 128 -17.92 -9.64 -32.30
CA GLY A 128 -17.95 -11.08 -32.45
C GLY A 128 -16.62 -11.78 -32.20
N GLU A 129 -15.56 -11.06 -31.93
CA GLU A 129 -14.24 -11.60 -31.57
C GLU A 129 -14.32 -12.31 -30.21
N GLN A 130 -13.82 -13.55 -30.17
CA GLN A 130 -13.69 -14.32 -28.94
C GLN A 130 -12.30 -14.14 -28.37
N VAL A 131 -12.23 -13.51 -27.20
CA VAL A 131 -10.98 -13.14 -26.54
C VAL A 131 -10.93 -13.76 -25.13
N PRO A 132 -9.86 -14.50 -24.78
CA PRO A 132 -9.67 -14.99 -23.43
C PRO A 132 -9.72 -13.85 -22.42
N MET A 133 -10.29 -14.09 -21.23
CA MET A 133 -10.41 -13.09 -20.18
C MET A 133 -9.04 -12.53 -19.78
N LEU A 134 -8.03 -13.40 -19.69
CA LEU A 134 -6.64 -12.98 -19.40
C LEU A 134 -6.11 -11.97 -20.42
N ASP A 135 -6.40 -12.20 -21.73
CA ASP A 135 -5.96 -11.31 -22.80
C ASP A 135 -6.66 -9.94 -22.72
N LEU A 136 -7.95 -9.92 -22.38
CA LEU A 136 -8.70 -8.67 -22.17
C LEU A 136 -8.19 -7.89 -20.95
N VAL A 137 -7.99 -8.56 -19.82
CA VAL A 137 -7.46 -7.92 -18.60
C VAL A 137 -6.06 -7.38 -18.88
N SER A 138 -5.20 -8.15 -19.54
CA SER A 138 -3.83 -7.73 -19.90
C SER A 138 -3.85 -6.53 -20.85
N ALA A 139 -4.66 -6.57 -21.89
CA ALA A 139 -4.79 -5.46 -22.84
C ALA A 139 -5.37 -4.19 -22.16
N MET A 140 -6.35 -4.36 -21.27
CA MET A 140 -6.92 -3.27 -20.48
C MET A 140 -5.89 -2.60 -19.58
N LEU A 141 -5.05 -3.37 -18.91
CA LEU A 141 -4.06 -2.84 -17.95
C LEU A 141 -2.80 -2.31 -18.65
N VAL A 142 -2.23 -3.04 -19.61
CA VAL A 142 -0.95 -2.69 -20.26
C VAL A 142 -1.09 -1.48 -21.18
N ILE A 143 -2.07 -1.48 -22.10
CA ILE A 143 -2.25 -0.35 -23.04
C ILE A 143 -3.48 0.50 -22.76
N SER A 144 -4.18 0.23 -21.68
CA SER A 144 -5.37 1.01 -21.30
C SER A 144 -6.57 0.88 -22.23
N GLY A 145 -6.79 -0.30 -22.85
CA GLY A 145 -7.91 -0.54 -23.78
C GLY A 145 -9.27 -0.31 -23.12
N ASN A 146 -10.06 0.65 -23.64
CA ASN A 146 -11.36 0.98 -23.06
C ASN A 146 -12.45 -0.01 -23.47
N GLU A 147 -12.45 -0.47 -24.72
CA GLU A 147 -13.38 -1.52 -25.19
C GLU A 147 -13.14 -2.87 -24.49
N ALA A 148 -11.90 -3.17 -24.08
CA ALA A 148 -11.61 -4.34 -23.27
C ALA A 148 -12.29 -4.25 -21.90
N ALA A 149 -12.23 -3.08 -21.25
CA ALA A 149 -12.94 -2.84 -20.00
C ALA A 149 -14.45 -2.99 -20.15
N ASN A 150 -15.03 -2.45 -21.22
CA ASN A 150 -16.45 -2.57 -21.52
C ASN A 150 -16.86 -4.03 -21.77
N ALA A 151 -16.08 -4.79 -22.55
CA ALA A 151 -16.33 -6.20 -22.83
C ALA A 151 -16.28 -7.07 -21.56
N ILE A 152 -15.33 -6.80 -20.66
CA ILE A 152 -15.25 -7.44 -19.33
C ILE A 152 -16.51 -7.13 -18.53
N ALA A 153 -16.92 -5.85 -18.49
CA ALA A 153 -18.11 -5.40 -17.76
C ALA A 153 -19.39 -6.05 -18.26
N GLU A 154 -19.59 -6.11 -19.57
CA GLU A 154 -20.74 -6.79 -20.20
C GLU A 154 -20.76 -8.29 -19.89
N TYR A 155 -19.60 -8.96 -19.96
CA TYR A 155 -19.49 -10.38 -19.66
C TYR A 155 -19.85 -10.68 -18.20
N LEU A 156 -19.35 -9.91 -17.26
CA LEU A 156 -19.53 -10.16 -15.83
C LEU A 156 -20.90 -9.72 -15.28
N SER A 157 -21.50 -8.69 -15.86
CA SER A 157 -22.71 -8.05 -15.30
C SER A 157 -23.83 -7.82 -16.31
N GLY A 158 -23.64 -8.20 -17.58
CA GLY A 158 -24.60 -8.05 -18.65
C GLY A 158 -24.68 -6.65 -19.26
N SER A 159 -24.19 -5.60 -18.59
CA SER A 159 -24.07 -4.24 -19.13
C SER A 159 -23.03 -3.42 -18.38
N VAL A 160 -22.56 -2.33 -18.99
CA VAL A 160 -21.63 -1.37 -18.38
C VAL A 160 -22.25 -0.70 -17.16
N GLU A 161 -23.53 -0.37 -17.20
CA GLU A 161 -24.25 0.27 -16.08
C GLU A 161 -24.41 -0.68 -14.89
N ALA A 162 -24.75 -1.96 -15.14
CA ALA A 162 -24.85 -2.96 -14.08
C ALA A 162 -23.46 -3.21 -13.45
N PHE A 163 -22.41 -3.21 -14.26
CA PHE A 163 -21.05 -3.33 -13.77
C PHE A 163 -20.61 -2.12 -12.94
N ALA A 164 -20.98 -0.90 -13.32
CA ALA A 164 -20.73 0.31 -12.53
C ALA A 164 -21.38 0.21 -11.13
N GLY A 165 -22.61 -0.35 -11.07
CA GLY A 165 -23.26 -0.66 -9.79
C GLY A 165 -22.44 -1.66 -8.95
N LEU A 166 -21.88 -2.70 -9.57
CA LEU A 166 -21.00 -3.67 -8.92
C LEU A 166 -19.68 -3.02 -8.44
N MET A 167 -19.09 -2.12 -9.24
CA MET A 167 -17.89 -1.37 -8.86
C MET A 167 -18.14 -0.55 -7.58
N ASN A 168 -19.26 0.17 -7.51
CA ASN A 168 -19.61 0.97 -6.33
C ASN A 168 -19.86 0.10 -5.09
N GLN A 169 -20.54 -1.04 -5.26
CA GLN A 169 -20.70 -2.01 -4.17
C GLN A 169 -19.35 -2.57 -3.71
N THR A 170 -18.47 -2.88 -4.62
CA THR A 170 -17.12 -3.39 -4.33
C THR A 170 -16.28 -2.34 -3.60
N ALA A 171 -16.34 -1.07 -4.02
CA ALA A 171 -15.67 0.04 -3.33
C ALA A 171 -16.11 0.15 -1.85
N GLN A 172 -17.40 0.07 -1.59
CA GLN A 172 -17.94 0.06 -0.23
C GLN A 172 -17.44 -1.15 0.58
N MET A 173 -17.43 -2.35 -0.02
CA MET A 173 -16.91 -3.57 0.65
C MET A 173 -15.42 -3.48 0.97
N LEU A 174 -14.63 -2.79 0.15
CA LEU A 174 -13.22 -2.53 0.40
C LEU A 174 -12.97 -1.45 1.46
N GLY A 175 -14.01 -0.70 1.87
CA GLY A 175 -13.91 0.36 2.86
C GLY A 175 -13.63 1.75 2.27
N CYS A 176 -13.86 1.94 0.98
CA CYS A 176 -13.80 3.26 0.37
C CYS A 176 -14.90 4.18 0.94
N SER A 177 -14.65 5.48 0.93
CA SER A 177 -15.57 6.51 1.38
C SER A 177 -16.74 6.72 0.40
N GLU A 178 -17.73 7.54 0.80
CA GLU A 178 -18.82 7.98 -0.07
C GLU A 178 -18.34 8.95 -1.18
N ASP A 179 -17.10 9.44 -1.09
CA ASP A 179 -16.46 10.32 -2.08
C ASP A 179 -15.87 9.53 -3.27
N THR A 180 -16.22 8.25 -3.39
CA THR A 180 -15.88 7.40 -4.55
C THR A 180 -17.15 6.91 -5.22
N HIS A 181 -17.27 7.21 -6.53
CA HIS A 181 -18.39 6.79 -7.36
C HIS A 181 -17.96 6.50 -8.80
N PHE A 182 -18.24 5.31 -9.27
CA PHE A 182 -17.94 4.84 -10.62
C PHE A 182 -19.19 4.82 -11.49
N THR A 183 -19.10 5.33 -12.73
CA THR A 183 -20.18 5.30 -13.73
C THR A 183 -19.88 4.40 -14.91
N ASN A 184 -18.60 3.99 -15.07
CA ASN A 184 -18.15 3.12 -16.16
C ASN A 184 -16.86 2.36 -15.77
N PRO A 185 -16.53 1.24 -16.47
CA PRO A 185 -15.39 0.38 -16.13
C PRO A 185 -14.04 0.91 -16.60
N SER A 186 -14.02 1.95 -17.42
CA SER A 186 -12.82 2.35 -18.16
C SER A 186 -12.21 3.67 -17.69
N GLY A 187 -12.97 4.50 -16.96
CA GLY A 187 -12.57 5.85 -16.56
C GLY A 187 -12.74 6.88 -17.68
N VAL A 188 -13.62 6.61 -18.64
CA VAL A 188 -14.10 7.64 -19.56
C VAL A 188 -14.75 8.75 -18.76
N GLN A 189 -14.43 10.01 -19.13
CA GLN A 189 -14.84 11.19 -18.37
C GLN A 189 -16.35 11.29 -18.19
N ASP A 190 -16.78 11.44 -16.96
CA ASP A 190 -18.15 11.71 -16.54
C ASP A 190 -18.08 12.52 -15.24
N VAL A 191 -18.97 13.50 -15.11
CA VAL A 191 -19.00 14.39 -13.93
C VAL A 191 -19.33 13.65 -12.62
N SER A 192 -20.00 12.52 -12.72
CA SER A 192 -20.36 11.65 -11.60
C SER A 192 -19.35 10.50 -11.39
N HIS A 193 -18.25 10.46 -12.16
CA HIS A 193 -17.21 9.44 -12.05
C HIS A 193 -15.99 10.00 -11.32
N TYR A 194 -15.92 9.80 -10.03
CA TYR A 194 -14.91 10.42 -9.17
C TYR A 194 -14.42 9.46 -8.06
N THR A 195 -13.30 9.80 -7.47
CA THR A 195 -12.69 9.09 -6.33
C THR A 195 -11.77 10.02 -5.56
N THR A 196 -11.13 9.53 -4.52
CA THR A 196 -10.04 10.18 -3.80
C THR A 196 -8.73 9.42 -3.97
N ALA A 197 -7.59 10.05 -3.70
CA ALA A 197 -6.32 9.33 -3.71
C ALA A 197 -6.28 8.22 -2.65
N ARG A 198 -6.88 8.47 -1.49
CA ARG A 198 -7.01 7.49 -0.41
C ARG A 198 -7.82 6.27 -0.84
N ASP A 199 -9.01 6.45 -1.38
CA ASP A 199 -9.85 5.33 -1.80
C ASP A 199 -9.21 4.54 -2.93
N LEU A 200 -8.58 5.23 -3.89
CA LEU A 200 -7.88 4.57 -4.98
C LEU A 200 -6.65 3.76 -4.48
N SER A 201 -6.00 4.20 -3.40
CA SER A 201 -4.92 3.43 -2.76
C SER A 201 -5.45 2.14 -2.10
N ILE A 202 -6.63 2.18 -1.49
CA ILE A 202 -7.31 1.00 -0.92
C ILE A 202 -7.63 -0.01 -2.02
N ILE A 203 -8.18 0.46 -3.14
CA ILE A 203 -8.51 -0.39 -4.30
C ILE A 203 -7.23 -0.99 -4.90
N ALA A 204 -6.20 -0.17 -5.10
CA ALA A 204 -4.92 -0.62 -5.63
C ALA A 204 -4.24 -1.66 -4.73
N ARG A 205 -4.28 -1.44 -3.42
CA ARG A 205 -3.77 -2.39 -2.43
C ARG A 205 -4.50 -3.74 -2.50
N ALA A 206 -5.82 -3.73 -2.59
CA ALA A 206 -6.61 -4.95 -2.75
C ALA A 206 -6.27 -5.70 -4.04
N ALA A 207 -6.07 -4.98 -5.15
CA ALA A 207 -5.69 -5.56 -6.43
C ALA A 207 -4.26 -6.12 -6.43
N MET A 208 -3.29 -5.40 -5.87
CA MET A 208 -1.87 -5.80 -5.82
C MET A 208 -1.60 -7.05 -4.97
N ARG A 209 -2.51 -7.42 -4.06
CA ARG A 209 -2.45 -8.67 -3.29
C ARG A 209 -2.71 -9.91 -4.15
N ASP A 210 -3.29 -9.76 -5.33
CA ASP A 210 -3.43 -10.85 -6.29
C ASP A 210 -2.17 -10.90 -7.18
N GLU A 211 -1.40 -11.98 -7.09
CA GLU A 211 -0.16 -12.17 -7.85
C GLU A 211 -0.38 -12.11 -9.37
N ARG A 212 -1.56 -12.52 -9.86
CA ARG A 212 -1.91 -12.44 -11.28
C ARG A 212 -2.00 -10.98 -11.72
N PHE A 213 -2.68 -10.13 -10.90
CA PHE A 213 -2.73 -8.70 -11.14
C PHE A 213 -1.33 -8.08 -11.12
N ALA A 214 -0.57 -8.34 -10.06
CA ALA A 214 0.78 -7.80 -9.89
C ALA A 214 1.69 -8.21 -11.07
N SER A 215 1.57 -9.44 -11.57
CA SER A 215 2.34 -9.90 -12.72
C SER A 215 1.96 -9.21 -14.03
N ILE A 216 0.68 -8.90 -14.24
CA ILE A 216 0.21 -8.20 -15.46
C ILE A 216 0.67 -6.74 -15.45
N VAL A 217 0.49 -6.01 -14.35
CA VAL A 217 0.81 -4.57 -14.30
C VAL A 217 2.31 -4.25 -14.33
N ARG A 218 3.15 -5.25 -14.07
CA ARG A 218 4.62 -5.15 -14.18
C ARG A 218 5.10 -5.21 -15.65
N GLN A 219 4.24 -5.63 -16.58
CA GLN A 219 4.61 -5.81 -17.97
C GLN A 219 4.67 -4.48 -18.72
N THR A 220 5.74 -4.26 -19.47
CA THR A 220 5.85 -3.14 -20.41
C THR A 220 5.30 -3.46 -21.80
N THR A 221 5.17 -4.76 -22.11
CA THR A 221 4.61 -5.27 -23.36
C THR A 221 3.77 -6.50 -23.09
N TYR A 222 2.75 -6.73 -23.92
CA TYR A 222 1.94 -7.94 -23.87
C TYR A 222 1.75 -8.50 -25.28
N ASP A 223 2.08 -9.77 -25.49
CA ASP A 223 1.89 -10.48 -26.76
C ASP A 223 0.50 -11.10 -26.81
N MET A 224 -0.45 -10.36 -27.35
CA MET A 224 -1.83 -10.83 -27.51
C MET A 224 -1.92 -11.83 -28.67
N PRO A 225 -2.40 -13.07 -28.45
CA PRO A 225 -2.55 -14.09 -29.50
C PRO A 225 -3.48 -13.66 -30.61
N ALA A 226 -3.45 -14.38 -31.73
CA ALA A 226 -4.47 -14.25 -32.77
C ALA A 226 -5.82 -14.79 -32.27
N THR A 227 -6.90 -14.12 -32.61
CA THR A 227 -8.25 -14.44 -32.17
C THR A 227 -9.12 -14.91 -33.30
N GLN A 228 -10.26 -15.51 -32.97
CA GLN A 228 -11.30 -15.90 -33.90
C GLN A 228 -12.63 -15.29 -33.51
N LYS A 229 -13.54 -15.17 -34.46
CA LYS A 229 -14.92 -14.77 -34.16
C LYS A 229 -15.76 -16.00 -33.81
N GLU A 230 -16.92 -15.75 -33.22
CA GLU A 230 -17.88 -16.81 -32.86
C GLU A 230 -18.34 -17.68 -34.08
N ASP A 231 -18.38 -17.08 -35.27
CA ASP A 231 -18.71 -17.76 -36.50
C ASP A 231 -17.54 -18.58 -37.12
N GLY A 232 -16.38 -18.62 -36.43
CA GLY A 232 -15.16 -19.30 -36.86
C GLY A 232 -14.32 -18.51 -37.87
N SER A 233 -14.74 -17.30 -38.26
CA SER A 233 -13.93 -16.41 -39.09
C SER A 233 -12.76 -15.82 -38.30
N ALA A 234 -11.73 -15.32 -39.01
CA ALA A 234 -10.57 -14.69 -38.35
C ALA A 234 -10.98 -13.39 -37.60
N GLY A 235 -10.57 -13.29 -36.39
CA GLY A 235 -10.55 -12.06 -35.62
C GLY A 235 -9.29 -11.23 -35.91
N HIS A 236 -8.59 -10.78 -34.92
CA HIS A 236 -7.31 -10.08 -35.11
C HIS A 236 -6.12 -11.05 -35.21
N PRO A 237 -5.09 -10.72 -36.00
CA PRO A 237 -3.81 -11.46 -35.97
C PRO A 237 -3.09 -11.21 -34.61
N ARG A 238 -2.11 -12.08 -34.31
CA ARG A 238 -1.20 -11.86 -33.17
C ARG A 238 -0.60 -10.47 -33.25
N ARG A 239 -0.54 -9.79 -32.10
CA ARG A 239 0.01 -8.43 -31.95
C ARG A 239 0.71 -8.24 -30.61
N THR A 240 1.76 -7.46 -30.61
CA THR A 240 2.42 -7.00 -29.38
C THR A 240 1.83 -5.66 -28.98
N LEU A 241 1.28 -5.60 -27.79
CA LEU A 241 0.78 -4.38 -27.15
C LEU A 241 1.93 -3.76 -26.36
N VAL A 242 2.20 -2.48 -26.56
CA VAL A 242 3.29 -1.75 -25.88
C VAL A 242 2.69 -0.78 -24.86
N GLY A 243 3.02 -0.98 -23.60
CA GLY A 243 2.53 -0.16 -22.50
C GLY A 243 3.12 1.25 -22.50
N ALA A 244 2.38 2.19 -21.89
CA ALA A 244 2.79 3.59 -21.77
C ALA A 244 3.40 3.94 -20.40
N THR A 245 3.64 2.97 -19.53
CA THR A 245 4.10 3.17 -18.15
C THR A 245 5.62 3.36 -18.13
N ARG A 246 6.07 4.61 -18.31
CA ARG A 246 7.50 4.95 -18.50
C ARG A 246 8.39 4.59 -17.30
N ILE A 247 7.85 4.57 -16.08
CA ILE A 247 8.61 4.26 -14.86
C ILE A 247 9.12 2.81 -14.85
N LEU A 248 8.49 1.91 -15.63
CA LEU A 248 8.89 0.51 -15.78
C LEU A 248 9.89 0.27 -16.92
N ASP A 249 10.07 1.24 -17.83
CA ASP A 249 10.91 1.08 -19.02
C ASP A 249 12.35 1.48 -18.72
N PRO A 250 13.32 0.52 -18.73
CA PRO A 250 14.72 0.82 -18.47
C PRO A 250 15.36 1.84 -19.46
N SER A 251 14.75 2.08 -20.62
CA SER A 251 15.21 3.07 -21.58
C SER A 251 14.67 4.47 -21.30
N SER A 252 13.70 4.60 -20.41
CA SER A 252 13.07 5.88 -20.03
C SER A 252 13.93 6.65 -19.03
N GLU A 253 13.97 7.98 -19.16
CA GLU A 253 14.56 8.87 -18.13
C GLU A 253 13.83 8.83 -16.78
N TYR A 254 12.57 8.33 -16.77
CA TYR A 254 11.74 8.17 -15.56
C TYR A 254 11.83 6.77 -14.95
N TYR A 255 12.69 5.90 -15.49
CA TYR A 255 12.85 4.55 -14.98
C TYR A 255 13.19 4.53 -13.50
N TYR A 256 12.49 3.68 -12.75
CA TYR A 256 12.77 3.43 -11.35
C TYR A 256 12.92 1.93 -11.09
N PRO A 257 14.10 1.45 -10.67
CA PRO A 257 14.41 0.02 -10.63
C PRO A 257 13.54 -0.78 -9.67
N TYR A 258 12.96 -0.14 -8.68
CA TYR A 258 12.07 -0.76 -7.71
C TYR A 258 10.58 -0.72 -8.13
N ALA A 259 10.23 0.01 -9.21
CA ALA A 259 8.84 0.10 -9.65
C ALA A 259 8.30 -1.26 -10.13
N THR A 260 7.06 -1.59 -9.72
CA THR A 260 6.37 -2.84 -10.05
C THR A 260 5.02 -2.66 -10.74
N GLY A 261 4.61 -1.44 -11.03
CA GLY A 261 3.34 -1.11 -11.69
C GLY A 261 2.90 0.31 -11.32
N VAL A 262 1.64 0.69 -11.50
CA VAL A 262 0.44 -0.10 -11.76
C VAL A 262 -0.27 0.45 -13.01
N LYS A 263 -0.81 1.71 -12.94
CA LYS A 263 -1.70 2.21 -14.00
C LYS A 263 -1.63 3.71 -14.18
N THR A 264 -1.52 4.14 -15.43
CA THR A 264 -1.64 5.54 -15.86
C THR A 264 -3.09 5.92 -16.14
N GLY A 265 -3.43 7.19 -16.01
CA GLY A 265 -4.70 7.79 -16.42
C GLY A 265 -4.50 9.18 -16.99
N PHE A 266 -5.38 9.58 -17.92
CA PHE A 266 -5.46 10.96 -18.42
C PHE A 266 -6.84 11.22 -19.03
N THR A 267 -7.43 12.33 -18.66
CA THR A 267 -8.44 13.10 -19.40
C THR A 267 -8.12 14.57 -19.22
N ILE A 268 -8.73 15.45 -20.02
CA ILE A 268 -8.50 16.91 -19.87
C ILE A 268 -8.91 17.37 -18.47
N ASP A 269 -10.02 16.85 -17.93
CA ASP A 269 -10.54 17.24 -16.64
C ASP A 269 -9.80 16.55 -15.45
N ALA A 270 -9.32 15.32 -15.66
CA ALA A 270 -8.57 14.58 -14.63
C ALA A 270 -7.10 14.99 -14.52
N GLY A 271 -6.53 15.62 -15.56
CA GLY A 271 -5.09 15.76 -15.68
C GLY A 271 -4.41 14.39 -15.80
N TYR A 272 -3.12 14.36 -15.59
CA TYR A 272 -2.37 13.11 -15.60
C TYR A 272 -2.42 12.46 -14.20
N CYS A 273 -2.88 11.22 -14.17
CA CYS A 273 -2.99 10.41 -12.98
C CYS A 273 -2.04 9.22 -13.07
N PHE A 274 -1.55 8.76 -11.95
CA PHE A 274 -0.77 7.54 -11.87
C PHE A 274 -0.98 6.84 -10.51
N VAL A 275 -1.24 5.55 -10.57
CA VAL A 275 -1.11 4.65 -9.43
C VAL A 275 0.19 3.89 -9.64
N GLY A 276 1.11 4.06 -8.71
CA GLY A 276 2.41 3.42 -8.72
C GLY A 276 2.51 2.34 -7.65
N ALA A 277 3.34 1.33 -7.89
CA ALA A 277 3.78 0.39 -6.87
C ALA A 277 5.29 0.20 -6.99
N ALA A 278 5.95 -0.04 -5.86
CA ALA A 278 7.39 -0.32 -5.80
C ALA A 278 7.71 -1.34 -4.72
N SER A 279 8.76 -2.15 -4.95
CA SER A 279 9.26 -3.13 -4.00
C SER A 279 10.78 -3.10 -3.96
N ASN A 280 11.38 -3.07 -2.78
CA ASN A 280 12.82 -3.28 -2.61
C ASN A 280 13.16 -4.72 -2.14
N GLY A 281 12.16 -5.62 -2.16
CA GLY A 281 12.27 -7.01 -1.73
C GLY A 281 11.91 -7.24 -0.25
N SER A 282 11.80 -6.18 0.55
CA SER A 282 11.40 -6.26 1.97
C SER A 282 10.22 -5.36 2.28
N ILE A 283 10.09 -4.26 1.56
CA ILE A 283 9.06 -3.23 1.75
C ILE A 283 8.36 -3.02 0.42
N ASP A 284 7.04 -3.10 0.44
CA ASP A 284 6.18 -2.86 -0.71
C ASP A 284 5.39 -1.56 -0.50
N LEU A 285 5.44 -0.68 -1.48
CA LEU A 285 4.82 0.63 -1.43
C LEU A 285 3.79 0.80 -2.55
N ILE A 286 2.71 1.51 -2.25
CA ILE A 286 1.72 1.95 -3.24
C ILE A 286 1.58 3.47 -3.14
N SER A 287 1.72 4.14 -4.27
CA SER A 287 1.50 5.58 -4.41
C SER A 287 0.32 5.87 -5.32
N VAL A 288 -0.40 6.93 -5.04
CA VAL A 288 -1.40 7.50 -5.94
C VAL A 288 -1.10 8.98 -6.12
N VAL A 289 -1.00 9.44 -7.36
CA VAL A 289 -0.90 10.85 -7.72
C VAL A 289 -2.02 11.19 -8.69
N LEU A 290 -2.79 12.24 -8.40
CA LEU A 290 -3.94 12.68 -9.17
C LEU A 290 -3.80 14.15 -9.54
N TYR A 291 -4.24 14.50 -10.76
CA TYR A 291 -4.17 15.83 -11.35
C TYR A 291 -2.75 16.38 -11.35
N ASP A 292 -1.89 15.74 -12.12
CA ASP A 292 -0.47 16.08 -12.28
C ASP A 292 -0.13 16.35 -13.75
N GLY A 293 1.15 16.63 -14.08
CA GLY A 293 1.68 16.75 -15.44
C GLY A 293 2.08 15.40 -16.04
N ASP A 294 2.21 15.34 -17.38
CA ASP A 294 2.52 14.10 -18.10
C ASP A 294 3.76 13.36 -17.55
N THR A 295 4.85 14.06 -17.38
CA THR A 295 6.11 13.50 -16.88
C THR A 295 6.25 13.67 -15.36
N ARG A 296 5.65 14.71 -14.80
CA ARG A 296 5.71 15.06 -13.38
C ARG A 296 5.13 13.98 -12.49
N ARG A 297 4.06 13.29 -12.93
CA ARG A 297 3.48 12.14 -12.19
C ARG A 297 4.50 11.04 -11.88
N TYR A 298 5.50 10.80 -12.76
CA TYR A 298 6.57 9.84 -12.49
C TYR A 298 7.63 10.40 -11.54
N ILE A 299 7.91 11.71 -11.63
CA ILE A 299 8.82 12.41 -10.73
C ILE A 299 8.25 12.39 -9.31
N ASP A 300 7.00 12.77 -9.14
CA ASP A 300 6.33 12.79 -7.83
C ASP A 300 6.20 11.38 -7.25
N THR A 301 5.85 10.39 -8.09
CA THR A 301 5.81 8.98 -7.68
C THR A 301 7.18 8.49 -7.19
N LYS A 302 8.27 8.83 -7.89
CA LYS A 302 9.62 8.47 -7.47
C LYS A 302 9.98 9.11 -6.12
N ARG A 303 9.68 10.42 -5.94
CA ARG A 303 9.89 11.13 -4.66
C ARG A 303 9.14 10.46 -3.51
N LEU A 304 7.88 10.08 -3.74
CA LEU A 304 7.08 9.35 -2.76
C LEU A 304 7.71 8.01 -2.39
N PHE A 305 8.19 7.22 -3.36
CA PHE A 305 8.84 5.94 -3.08
C PHE A 305 10.16 6.11 -2.32
N GLU A 306 11.00 7.04 -2.75
CA GLU A 306 12.26 7.34 -2.06
C GLU A 306 12.01 7.77 -0.61
N TYR A 307 11.04 8.66 -0.38
CA TYR A 307 10.59 9.01 0.96
C TYR A 307 10.12 7.78 1.74
N GLY A 308 9.20 6.99 1.18
CA GLY A 308 8.61 5.83 1.87
C GLY A 308 9.65 4.81 2.32
N PHE A 309 10.64 4.52 1.48
CA PHE A 309 11.72 3.61 1.85
C PHE A 309 12.63 4.14 2.97
N THR A 310 12.59 5.44 3.27
CA THR A 310 13.28 6.02 4.44
C THR A 310 12.43 6.01 5.71
N GLN A 311 11.11 5.88 5.58
CA GLN A 311 10.18 5.95 6.72
C GLN A 311 9.90 4.60 7.37
N ILE A 312 10.27 3.52 6.69
CA ILE A 312 9.91 2.16 7.10
C ILE A 312 11.16 1.32 7.28
N GLU A 313 11.17 0.57 8.35
CA GLU A 313 12.14 -0.47 8.63
C GLU A 313 11.46 -1.85 8.54
N SER A 314 12.22 -2.87 8.19
CA SER A 314 11.80 -4.25 8.27
C SER A 314 12.69 -5.01 9.26
N ILE A 315 12.09 -5.81 10.13
CA ILE A 315 12.83 -6.60 11.11
C ILE A 315 12.23 -8.00 11.25
N SER A 316 13.10 -9.01 11.22
CA SER A 316 12.67 -10.39 11.47
C SER A 316 12.69 -10.72 12.97
N PRO A 317 11.91 -11.72 13.43
CA PRO A 317 11.98 -12.20 14.80
C PRO A 317 13.38 -12.70 15.20
N GLU A 318 14.12 -13.26 14.25
CA GLU A 318 15.51 -13.69 14.44
C GLU A 318 16.43 -12.50 14.73
N SER A 319 16.27 -11.41 13.98
CA SER A 319 17.04 -10.17 14.19
C SER A 319 16.72 -9.54 15.54
N LEU A 320 15.42 -9.45 15.89
CA LEU A 320 14.98 -8.96 17.19
C LEU A 320 15.56 -9.81 18.34
N TYR A 321 15.51 -11.13 18.22
CA TYR A 321 16.06 -12.02 19.23
C TYR A 321 17.59 -11.87 19.34
N ALA A 322 18.30 -11.66 18.21
CA ALA A 322 19.75 -11.50 18.19
C ALA A 322 20.24 -10.23 18.90
N GLU A 323 19.40 -9.19 18.98
CA GLU A 323 19.72 -7.96 19.74
C GLU A 323 19.78 -8.22 21.25
N ALA A 324 18.96 -9.16 21.78
CA ALA A 324 18.92 -9.52 23.21
C ALA A 324 18.72 -11.06 23.37
N PRO A 325 19.73 -11.88 23.03
CA PRO A 325 19.59 -13.32 23.06
C PRO A 325 19.42 -13.84 24.47
N ARG A 326 18.63 -14.90 24.61
CA ARG A 326 18.42 -15.54 25.91
C ARG A 326 19.69 -16.21 26.40
N VAL A 327 20.08 -15.91 27.63
CA VAL A 327 21.15 -16.59 28.36
C VAL A 327 20.53 -17.44 29.47
N ILE A 328 21.02 -18.66 29.62
CA ILE A 328 20.58 -19.61 30.66
C ILE A 328 21.79 -20.20 31.38
N ASP A 329 21.59 -20.63 32.63
CA ASP A 329 22.60 -21.27 33.44
C ASP A 329 22.40 -22.80 33.40
N ILE A 330 23.40 -23.52 32.92
CA ILE A 330 23.43 -24.98 32.87
C ILE A 330 24.07 -25.50 34.16
N THR A 331 23.36 -26.33 34.88
CA THR A 331 23.86 -26.97 36.13
C THR A 331 24.67 -28.22 35.82
N GLY A 332 25.54 -28.66 36.74
CA GLY A 332 26.31 -29.87 36.57
C GLY A 332 27.44 -29.78 35.51
N PHE A 333 27.85 -28.59 35.16
CA PHE A 333 28.92 -28.33 34.20
C PHE A 333 30.30 -28.73 34.73
N SER A 334 31.24 -29.04 33.84
CA SER A 334 32.65 -29.30 34.19
C SER A 334 33.31 -28.08 34.82
N LEU A 335 34.16 -28.29 35.84
CA LEU A 335 34.93 -27.19 36.45
C LEU A 335 35.93 -26.51 35.49
N ASP A 336 36.20 -27.14 34.36
CA ASP A 336 37.02 -26.56 33.29
C ASP A 336 36.22 -25.68 32.30
N ASP A 337 34.91 -25.54 32.53
CA ASP A 337 34.08 -24.66 31.71
C ASP A 337 34.35 -23.19 32.02
N GLU A 338 35.00 -22.49 31.11
CA GLU A 338 35.42 -21.08 31.27
C GLU A 338 34.29 -20.12 31.55
N LYS A 339 33.04 -20.44 31.11
CA LYS A 339 31.85 -19.64 31.33
C LYS A 339 30.97 -20.13 32.46
N HIS A 340 31.45 -21.07 33.26
CA HIS A 340 30.78 -21.57 34.47
C HIS A 340 29.30 -22.00 34.25
N GLY A 341 29.02 -22.64 33.11
CA GLY A 341 27.69 -23.13 32.77
C GLY A 341 26.81 -22.10 32.05
N GLU A 342 27.26 -20.85 31.90
CA GLU A 342 26.50 -19.85 31.15
C GLU A 342 26.39 -20.25 29.67
N LEU A 343 25.19 -20.28 29.14
CA LEU A 343 24.86 -20.66 27.77
C LEU A 343 23.97 -19.62 27.11
N THR A 344 24.51 -18.94 26.11
CA THR A 344 23.70 -18.11 25.20
C THR A 344 23.00 -19.02 24.20
N LEU A 345 21.71 -18.81 23.97
CA LEU A 345 20.93 -19.54 22.98
C LEU A 345 20.89 -18.79 21.66
N GLY A 346 21.05 -19.53 20.57
CA GLY A 346 20.74 -19.07 19.23
C GLY A 346 19.28 -19.36 18.91
N ILE A 347 18.81 -18.80 17.79
CA ILE A 347 17.44 -19.00 17.29
C ILE A 347 17.50 -19.61 15.89
N ARG A 348 16.57 -20.50 15.56
CA ARG A 348 16.44 -21.13 14.24
C ARG A 348 14.95 -21.34 13.93
N ALA A 349 14.48 -20.86 12.78
CA ALA A 349 13.10 -21.06 12.34
C ALA A 349 12.78 -22.56 12.19
N VAL A 350 11.60 -22.99 12.70
CA VAL A 350 11.07 -24.33 12.48
C VAL A 350 10.56 -24.49 11.06
N ASP A 351 9.92 -23.46 10.53
CA ASP A 351 9.47 -23.35 9.14
C ASP A 351 10.18 -22.16 8.46
N PRO A 352 11.27 -22.39 7.73
CA PRO A 352 12.01 -21.32 7.05
C PRO A 352 11.24 -20.62 5.91
N GLU A 353 10.19 -21.27 5.38
CA GLU A 353 9.37 -20.69 4.30
C GLU A 353 8.33 -19.69 4.84
N LYS A 354 8.11 -19.69 6.16
CA LYS A 354 7.14 -18.79 6.79
C LYS A 354 7.79 -17.44 7.08
N ASP A 355 7.50 -16.45 6.22
CA ASP A 355 7.93 -15.07 6.45
C ASP A 355 7.16 -14.42 7.60
N MET A 356 7.90 -14.05 8.65
CA MET A 356 7.41 -13.32 9.83
C MET A 356 8.06 -11.95 9.98
N THR A 357 8.67 -11.43 8.92
CA THR A 357 9.25 -10.08 8.90
C THR A 357 8.19 -9.04 9.23
N ILE A 358 8.44 -8.21 10.21
CA ILE A 358 7.58 -7.10 10.61
C ILE A 358 8.05 -5.85 9.88
N ILE A 359 7.10 -5.13 9.32
CA ILE A 359 7.31 -3.89 8.60
C ILE A 359 6.61 -2.78 9.39
N GLY A 360 7.29 -1.68 9.61
CA GLY A 360 6.73 -0.54 10.32
C GLY A 360 7.69 0.64 10.40
N ASN A 361 7.19 1.78 10.86
CA ASN A 361 8.05 2.93 11.12
C ASN A 361 8.97 2.68 12.34
N SER A 362 10.01 3.49 12.50
CA SER A 362 10.99 3.34 13.59
C SER A 362 10.33 3.25 14.97
N ALA A 363 9.25 4.01 15.22
CA ALA A 363 8.55 3.99 16.50
C ALA A 363 7.85 2.64 16.75
N THR A 364 7.26 2.05 15.71
CA THR A 364 6.63 0.71 15.77
C THR A 364 7.69 -0.36 16.03
N ILE A 365 8.82 -0.29 15.34
CA ILE A 365 9.94 -1.23 15.51
C ILE A 365 10.56 -1.09 16.91
N ASP A 366 10.75 0.13 17.42
CA ASP A 366 11.27 0.36 18.78
C ASP A 366 10.30 -0.17 19.84
N LEU A 367 9.00 0.06 19.66
CA LEU A 367 7.98 -0.51 20.56
C LEU A 367 8.03 -2.03 20.56
N LEU A 368 8.25 -2.65 19.40
CA LEU A 368 8.38 -4.10 19.27
C LEU A 368 9.64 -4.61 19.99
N ARG A 369 10.78 -3.90 19.86
CA ARG A 369 12.03 -4.20 20.59
C ARG A 369 11.79 -4.19 22.11
N GLU A 370 11.14 -3.14 22.62
CA GLU A 370 10.85 -2.99 24.04
C GLU A 370 9.89 -4.07 24.56
N ASN A 371 8.96 -4.50 23.75
CA ASN A 371 7.88 -5.45 24.11
C ASN A 371 8.05 -6.84 23.53
N PHE A 372 9.22 -7.22 23.02
CA PHE A 372 9.44 -8.53 22.40
C PHE A 372 9.00 -9.70 23.28
N SER A 373 9.21 -9.61 24.58
CA SER A 373 8.77 -10.62 25.56
C SER A 373 7.25 -10.73 25.73
N GLN A 374 6.47 -9.77 25.26
CA GLN A 374 5.00 -9.79 25.33
C GLN A 374 4.39 -10.43 24.08
N VAL A 375 5.10 -10.34 22.94
CA VAL A 375 4.71 -10.92 21.65
C VAL A 375 5.39 -12.26 21.39
N SER A 376 6.16 -12.76 22.36
CA SER A 376 6.83 -14.06 22.29
C SER A 376 6.65 -14.85 23.59
N SER A 377 6.65 -16.17 23.48
CA SER A 377 6.64 -17.07 24.61
C SER A 377 7.63 -18.19 24.42
N ILE A 378 8.21 -18.70 25.51
CA ILE A 378 9.18 -19.78 25.46
C ILE A 378 8.66 -20.98 26.21
N GLU A 379 8.61 -22.14 25.54
CA GLU A 379 8.40 -23.44 26.14
C GLU A 379 9.73 -24.20 26.18
N TRP A 380 10.18 -24.55 27.39
CA TRP A 380 11.43 -25.27 27.56
C TRP A 380 11.23 -26.77 27.33
N THR A 381 12.01 -27.35 26.41
CA THR A 381 11.92 -28.76 26.01
C THR A 381 12.91 -29.65 26.73
N ARG A 382 13.91 -29.04 27.41
CA ARG A 382 15.02 -29.76 28.06
C ARG A 382 15.36 -29.13 29.40
N ALA A 383 15.81 -29.97 30.36
CA ALA A 383 16.37 -29.49 31.62
C ALA A 383 17.71 -28.76 31.39
N PHE A 384 17.99 -27.74 32.19
CA PHE A 384 19.23 -26.96 32.13
C PHE A 384 20.35 -27.66 32.89
N GLN A 385 20.75 -28.82 32.38
CA GLN A 385 21.76 -29.68 32.98
C GLN A 385 22.72 -30.19 31.92
N ALA A 386 24.02 -30.20 32.24
CA ALA A 386 25.07 -30.76 31.41
C ALA A 386 24.99 -32.29 31.34
N PRO A 387 25.43 -32.95 30.25
CA PRO A 387 26.05 -32.33 29.11
C PRO A 387 25.05 -31.67 28.15
N VAL A 388 25.50 -30.59 27.51
CA VAL A 388 24.79 -29.93 26.41
C VAL A 388 25.76 -29.85 25.24
N ASN A 389 25.29 -30.19 24.04
CA ASN A 389 26.07 -30.05 22.81
C ASN A 389 25.64 -28.85 22.01
N VAL A 390 26.57 -28.25 21.26
CA VAL A 390 26.25 -27.22 20.31
C VAL A 390 25.16 -27.71 19.35
N GLY A 391 24.09 -26.87 19.13
CA GLY A 391 22.95 -27.23 18.30
C GLY A 391 21.84 -28.02 19.01
N ASP A 392 22.03 -28.45 20.28
CA ASP A 392 20.95 -29.05 21.07
C ASP A 392 19.80 -28.04 21.22
N VAL A 393 18.56 -28.49 20.97
CA VAL A 393 17.35 -27.67 21.17
C VAL A 393 17.02 -27.63 22.67
N MET A 394 17.02 -26.44 23.23
CA MET A 394 16.76 -26.19 24.66
C MET A 394 15.30 -25.80 24.91
N GLY A 395 14.63 -25.19 23.94
CA GLY A 395 13.24 -24.77 24.02
C GLY A 395 12.70 -24.34 22.66
N ILE A 396 11.42 -24.05 22.62
CA ILE A 396 10.71 -23.46 21.49
C ILE A 396 10.25 -22.06 21.86
N LEU A 397 10.61 -21.08 21.06
CA LEU A 397 10.09 -19.71 21.13
C LEU A 397 8.96 -19.62 20.13
N THR A 398 7.77 -19.25 20.56
CA THR A 398 6.63 -18.92 19.70
C THR A 398 6.53 -17.40 19.61
N PHE A 399 6.57 -16.86 18.41
CA PHE A 399 6.40 -15.45 18.12
C PHE A 399 5.01 -15.24 17.54
N TYR A 400 4.34 -14.16 17.95
CA TYR A 400 3.02 -13.77 17.47
C TYR A 400 3.07 -12.42 16.76
N SER A 401 2.47 -12.37 15.58
CA SER A 401 2.18 -11.13 14.84
C SER A 401 0.69 -11.06 14.53
N GLU A 402 0.07 -9.89 14.73
CA GLU A 402 -1.35 -9.68 14.48
C GLU A 402 -1.74 -9.98 13.02
N ASN A 403 -0.87 -9.62 12.08
CA ASN A 403 -1.12 -9.75 10.64
C ASN A 403 -0.67 -11.10 10.06
N LYS A 404 0.35 -11.75 10.65
CA LYS A 404 1.00 -12.97 10.10
C LYS A 404 0.75 -14.22 10.96
N GLY A 405 0.07 -14.07 12.09
CA GLY A 405 -0.23 -15.17 13.03
C GLY A 405 0.98 -15.57 13.87
N THR A 406 1.18 -16.86 14.10
CA THR A 406 2.25 -17.38 14.96
C THR A 406 3.29 -18.14 14.16
N ALA A 407 4.57 -18.04 14.56
CA ALA A 407 5.64 -18.90 14.08
C ALA A 407 6.48 -19.42 15.25
N GLU A 408 7.06 -20.60 15.06
CA GLU A 408 7.88 -21.28 16.06
C GLU A 408 9.35 -21.26 15.66
N TYR A 409 10.19 -21.09 16.65
CA TYR A 409 11.63 -21.04 16.51
C TYR A 409 12.28 -21.94 17.57
N GLU A 410 13.24 -22.76 17.16
CA GLU A 410 14.05 -23.53 18.09
C GLU A 410 15.10 -22.63 18.75
N LEU A 411 15.17 -22.68 20.07
CA LEU A 411 16.25 -22.09 20.86
C LEU A 411 17.38 -23.12 20.98
N VAL A 412 18.49 -22.88 20.30
CA VAL A 412 19.57 -23.84 20.16
C VAL A 412 20.82 -23.44 20.94
N ALA A 413 21.50 -24.42 21.52
CA ALA A 413 22.76 -24.20 22.22
C ALA A 413 23.85 -23.71 21.25
N THR A 414 24.49 -22.57 21.57
CA THR A 414 25.56 -21.96 20.73
C THR A 414 26.92 -22.56 21.02
N ARG A 415 27.09 -23.29 22.11
CA ARG A 415 28.32 -24.01 22.48
C ARG A 415 28.01 -25.31 23.21
N SER A 416 28.99 -26.17 23.30
CA SER A 416 28.91 -27.38 24.12
C SER A 416 29.35 -27.10 25.56
N ILE A 417 28.72 -27.80 26.52
CA ILE A 417 29.02 -27.73 27.93
C ILE A 417 29.16 -29.18 28.40
N ALA A 418 30.36 -29.61 28.79
CA ALA A 418 30.60 -30.94 29.30
C ALA A 418 30.02 -31.11 30.72
N ALA A 419 29.60 -32.33 31.04
CA ALA A 419 29.19 -32.65 32.38
C ALA A 419 30.39 -32.69 33.34
N ARG A 420 30.12 -32.38 34.60
CA ARG A 420 31.11 -32.56 35.66
C ARG A 420 31.41 -34.06 35.84
N GLU A 421 32.69 -34.40 35.78
CA GLU A 421 33.13 -35.74 36.09
C GLU A 421 32.97 -36.01 37.60
N ASP A 422 32.59 -37.21 37.97
CA ASP A 422 32.47 -37.65 39.41
C ASP A 422 33.89 -37.80 40.07
N VAL A 423 34.88 -37.10 39.57
CA VAL A 423 36.23 -37.04 40.13
C VAL A 423 36.33 -35.81 41.00
N PRO A 424 36.82 -35.92 42.27
CA PRO A 424 36.99 -34.75 43.10
C PRO A 424 37.85 -33.68 42.40
N PRO A 425 37.42 -32.41 42.37
CA PRO A 425 38.11 -31.35 41.64
C PRO A 425 39.53 -31.17 42.17
N THR A 426 40.48 -30.90 41.29
CA THR A 426 41.85 -30.54 41.66
C THR A 426 41.86 -29.21 42.40
N LEU A 427 42.86 -28.96 43.22
CA LEU A 427 43.04 -27.69 43.98
C LEU A 427 43.03 -26.50 43.01
N ALA A 428 43.70 -26.63 41.84
CA ALA A 428 43.74 -25.60 40.82
C ALA A 428 42.35 -25.28 40.20
N GLN A 429 41.48 -26.28 40.02
CA GLN A 429 40.11 -26.12 39.54
C GLN A 429 39.22 -25.41 40.59
N ILE A 430 39.42 -25.74 41.88
CA ILE A 430 38.71 -25.09 42.98
C ILE A 430 39.17 -23.62 43.10
N GLU A 431 40.47 -23.35 43.02
CA GLU A 431 41.03 -22.00 43.07
C GLU A 431 40.57 -21.15 41.88
N ALA A 432 40.53 -21.68 40.67
CA ALA A 432 39.99 -20.96 39.49
C ALA A 432 38.51 -20.66 39.62
N TYR A 433 37.71 -21.60 40.17
CA TYR A 433 36.28 -21.41 40.38
C TYR A 433 36.02 -20.37 41.44
N THR A 434 36.78 -20.37 42.59
CA THR A 434 36.64 -19.39 43.66
C THR A 434 37.16 -18.02 43.28
N ALA A 435 38.18 -17.92 42.45
CA ALA A 435 38.68 -16.63 41.93
C ALA A 435 37.70 -15.93 40.97
N ALA A 436 36.93 -16.74 40.24
CA ALA A 436 35.86 -16.19 39.38
C ALA A 436 34.65 -15.68 40.18
N ASP A 437 34.46 -16.17 41.40
CA ASP A 437 33.27 -15.90 42.25
C ASP A 437 33.48 -14.68 43.20
N GLU A 438 34.57 -13.90 43.00
CA GLU A 438 34.80 -12.72 43.87
C GLU A 438 33.79 -11.58 43.72
N ASN A 439 32.75 -11.74 42.87
CA ASN A 439 31.65 -10.76 42.82
C ASN A 439 30.29 -11.33 42.32
N PRO A 440 29.66 -12.30 43.09
CA PRO A 440 28.37 -12.92 42.63
C PRO A 440 27.15 -12.02 42.87
N TRP A 441 27.32 -10.85 43.47
CA TRP A 441 26.20 -9.94 43.70
C TRP A 441 26.35 -8.67 42.90
N PRO A 442 25.40 -8.30 42.03
CA PRO A 442 25.38 -6.94 41.52
C PRO A 442 25.41 -5.99 42.71
N ARG A 443 26.42 -5.12 42.79
CA ARG A 443 26.45 -4.03 43.78
C ARG A 443 25.22 -3.19 43.50
N PHE A 444 24.18 -3.43 44.28
CA PHE A 444 22.99 -2.57 44.30
C PHE A 444 23.46 -1.21 44.77
N SER A 445 23.66 -0.28 43.85
CA SER A 445 23.83 1.11 44.18
C SER A 445 22.45 1.70 44.45
N TRP A 446 22.38 2.59 45.44
CA TRP A 446 21.16 3.37 45.67
C TRP A 446 20.78 4.21 44.46
N ASP A 447 21.71 4.48 43.56
CA ASP A 447 21.52 5.16 42.26
C ASP A 447 20.71 4.33 41.28
N ASP A 448 20.69 2.99 41.40
CA ASP A 448 19.87 2.09 40.54
C ASP A 448 18.38 2.06 40.95
N LEU A 449 18.08 2.47 42.21
CA LEU A 449 16.72 2.53 42.73
C LEU A 449 16.02 3.88 42.51
N VAL A 450 16.80 4.96 42.36
CA VAL A 450 16.27 6.33 42.22
C VAL A 450 15.50 6.50 40.89
N PRO A 451 15.96 6.02 39.70
CA PRO A 451 15.23 6.17 38.46
C PRO A 451 13.86 5.47 38.45
N PRO A 452 13.72 4.18 38.86
CA PRO A 452 12.41 3.52 38.84
C PRO A 452 11.45 4.12 39.87
N ALA A 453 11.94 4.54 41.04
CA ALA A 453 11.11 5.22 42.05
C ALA A 453 10.62 6.59 41.58
N ALA A 454 11.47 7.36 40.89
CA ALA A 454 11.11 8.62 40.26
C ALA A 454 10.10 8.44 39.15
N LEU A 455 10.24 7.40 38.35
CA LEU A 455 9.30 7.06 37.26
C LEU A 455 7.92 6.67 37.80
N LEU A 456 7.88 5.85 38.85
CA LEU A 456 6.64 5.48 39.56
C LEU A 456 5.93 6.69 40.13
N LEU A 457 6.69 7.62 40.72
CA LEU A 457 6.16 8.87 41.27
C LEU A 457 5.62 9.77 40.14
N ALA A 458 6.33 9.87 39.03
CA ALA A 458 5.89 10.63 37.86
C ALA A 458 4.60 10.03 37.24
N CYS A 459 4.53 8.72 37.09
CA CYS A 459 3.33 8.03 36.65
C CYS A 459 2.15 8.22 37.60
N PHE A 460 2.38 8.15 38.93
CA PHE A 460 1.34 8.42 39.92
C PHE A 460 0.82 9.85 39.85
N LEU A 461 1.72 10.83 39.68
CA LEU A 461 1.36 12.23 39.52
C LEU A 461 0.62 12.51 38.23
N LEU A 462 1.01 11.84 37.13
CA LEU A 462 0.32 11.93 35.82
C LEU A 462 -1.08 11.36 35.89
N ILE A 463 -1.27 10.18 36.49
CA ILE A 463 -2.59 9.57 36.72
C ILE A 463 -3.48 10.49 37.55
N ARG A 464 -2.90 11.11 38.60
CA ARG A 464 -3.64 12.04 39.44
C ARG A 464 -4.02 13.33 38.70
N PHE A 465 -3.14 13.83 37.83
CA PHE A 465 -3.39 14.99 36.95
C PHE A 465 -4.49 14.71 35.94
N VAL A 466 -4.43 13.54 35.24
CA VAL A 466 -5.46 13.11 34.26
C VAL A 466 -6.81 12.91 34.94
N ARG A 467 -6.86 12.28 36.14
CA ARG A 467 -8.10 12.15 36.93
C ARG A 467 -8.68 13.51 37.32
N ARG A 468 -7.84 14.47 37.72
CA ARG A 468 -8.30 15.83 38.03
C ARG A 468 -8.86 16.59 36.82
N HIS A 469 -8.25 16.40 35.64
CA HIS A 469 -8.74 17.03 34.42
C HIS A 469 -10.03 16.38 33.87
N ARG A 470 -10.19 15.07 34.00
CA ARG A 470 -11.45 14.37 33.65
C ARG A 470 -12.62 14.83 34.52
N HIS A 471 -12.42 15.06 35.82
CA HIS A 471 -13.46 15.62 36.69
C HIS A 471 -13.84 17.07 36.38
N LYS A 472 -12.95 17.86 35.76
CA LYS A 472 -13.27 19.24 35.35
C LYS A 472 -14.04 19.28 34.03
N ARG A 473 -13.89 18.31 33.12
CA ARG A 473 -14.67 18.23 31.86
C ARG A 473 -16.08 17.70 32.04
N ALA A 474 -16.40 17.02 33.14
CA ALA A 474 -17.75 16.53 33.44
C ALA A 474 -18.73 17.62 33.97
N ARG A 475 -18.27 18.87 34.07
CA ARG A 475 -19.14 20.02 34.47
C ARG A 475 -19.23 21.07 33.37
N ALA A 476 -19.66 20.66 32.17
CA ALA A 476 -20.17 21.61 31.18
C ALA A 476 -21.65 21.94 31.51
N PRO A 477 -22.07 23.23 31.45
CA PRO A 477 -23.42 23.60 31.80
C PRO A 477 -24.42 23.06 30.80
N LYS A 478 -25.52 22.48 31.31
CA LYS A 478 -26.69 22.06 30.52
C LYS A 478 -27.30 23.27 29.83
N ILE A 479 -27.20 23.34 28.52
CA ILE A 479 -27.94 24.32 27.70
C ILE A 479 -29.43 23.97 27.79
N LYS A 480 -30.24 24.93 28.29
CA LYS A 480 -31.71 24.81 28.31
C LYS A 480 -32.21 24.91 26.88
N PRO A 481 -33.20 24.10 26.45
CA PRO A 481 -33.79 24.24 25.13
C PRO A 481 -34.61 25.53 25.05
N ILE A 482 -34.35 26.30 23.98
CA ILE A 482 -35.16 27.49 23.62
C ILE A 482 -36.49 26.99 23.08
N LYS A 483 -37.60 27.40 23.74
CA LYS A 483 -38.94 27.22 23.23
C LYS A 483 -39.15 28.19 22.08
N THR A 484 -39.19 27.72 20.85
CA THR A 484 -39.76 28.47 19.72
C THR A 484 -41.28 28.49 19.82
N LYS A 485 -41.82 29.67 20.10
CA LYS A 485 -43.24 30.04 19.95
C LYS A 485 -43.28 31.00 18.76
N TYR A 486 -44.32 30.84 17.89
CA TYR A 486 -44.65 31.54 16.65
C TYR A 486 -43.96 31.02 15.38
N LEU A 487 -44.71 30.35 14.45
CA LEU A 487 -45.58 31.03 13.50
C LEU A 487 -46.55 30.03 12.80
N ARG A 488 -47.70 30.56 12.51
CA ARG A 488 -48.82 29.99 11.73
C ARG A 488 -48.37 29.49 10.35
#